data_57b1146c0aafc67bc82936d5b12a5874
#
_entry.id   57b1146c0aafc67bc82936d5b12a5874
#
_cell.length_a   1.000
_cell.length_b   1.000
_cell.length_c   1.000
_cell.angle_alpha   90.00
_cell.angle_beta   90.00
_cell.angle_gamma   90.00
#
_symmetry.space_group_name_H-M   'P 1'
#
loop_
_entity.id
_entity.type
_entity.pdbx_description
1 polymer ?
#
loop_
_entity_poly.entity_id
_entity_poly.type
_entity_poly.pdbx_seq_one_letter_code
_entity_poly.pdbx_strand_id
1 'polypeptide(L)'
;PALLATGMPPALVLGTNKLQSSFGSFSATWFYARKGLLEWAIIWPAVICTFIGAAIGTLAVQTIDAAILERLLPFLLMAFACYFYFSPRVSDAESQRRLTPMLFALLVGGGVGFYDGFFGPGTGSFFAIGFVALAGFGMARATAHTKLLNFTSNIASLLFFALGGKVVWSVGFCMALGQFIGARFGSKLVLKKGVKLIKPLLVT
;
A
#
# COMPACT_ATOMS: atom_id res chain seq x y z
N PRO A 1 8.29 -1.85 -11.62
CA PRO A 1 9.19 -1.50 -12.74
C PRO A 1 9.82 -2.73 -13.41
N ALA A 2 10.40 -3.68 -12.63
CA ALA A 2 11.08 -4.85 -13.22
C ALA A 2 10.17 -5.71 -14.11
N LEU A 3 8.93 -5.97 -13.68
CA LEU A 3 7.96 -6.72 -14.49
C LEU A 3 7.52 -5.96 -15.76
N LEU A 4 7.46 -4.64 -15.74
CA LEU A 4 7.16 -3.84 -16.94
C LEU A 4 8.27 -3.98 -17.99
N ALA A 5 9.54 -4.11 -17.56
CA ALA A 5 10.67 -4.32 -18.47
C ALA A 5 10.67 -5.68 -19.18
N THR A 6 9.84 -6.64 -18.75
CA THR A 6 9.69 -7.95 -19.41
C THR A 6 8.77 -7.94 -20.62
N GLY A 7 8.11 -6.81 -20.94
CA GLY A 7 7.14 -6.70 -22.04
C GLY A 7 5.77 -7.32 -21.73
N MET A 8 5.50 -7.69 -20.48
CA MET A 8 4.18 -8.19 -20.09
C MET A 8 3.11 -7.09 -20.15
N PRO A 9 1.86 -7.40 -20.57
CA PRO A 9 0.76 -6.47 -20.53
C PRO A 9 0.58 -5.83 -19.14
N PRO A 10 0.32 -4.50 -19.04
CA PRO A 10 0.26 -3.78 -17.77
C PRO A 10 -0.68 -4.39 -16.74
N ALA A 11 -1.85 -4.87 -17.15
CA ALA A 11 -2.81 -5.52 -16.25
C ALA A 11 -2.26 -6.81 -15.61
N LEU A 12 -1.50 -7.62 -16.37
CA LEU A 12 -0.81 -8.81 -15.83
C LEU A 12 0.30 -8.43 -14.86
N VAL A 13 1.06 -7.37 -15.17
CA VAL A 13 2.09 -6.83 -14.27
C VAL A 13 1.48 -6.36 -12.97
N LEU A 14 0.39 -5.58 -13.02
CA LEU A 14 -0.29 -5.08 -11.83
C LEU A 14 -0.84 -6.23 -10.98
N GLY A 15 -1.57 -7.16 -11.57
CA GLY A 15 -2.15 -8.30 -10.85
C GLY A 15 -1.09 -9.21 -10.23
N THR A 16 -0.01 -9.52 -10.96
CA THR A 16 1.12 -10.32 -10.45
C THR A 16 1.83 -9.59 -9.30
N ASN A 17 1.99 -8.27 -9.38
CA ASN A 17 2.54 -7.47 -8.31
C ASN A 17 1.64 -7.48 -7.06
N LYS A 18 0.31 -7.50 -7.21
CA LYS A 18 -0.61 -7.60 -6.08
C LYS A 18 -0.48 -8.91 -5.31
N LEU A 19 -0.21 -10.03 -6.01
CA LEU A 19 0.10 -11.31 -5.36
C LEU A 19 1.36 -11.18 -4.48
N GLN A 20 2.47 -10.71 -5.03
CA GLN A 20 3.71 -10.46 -4.28
C GLN A 20 3.47 -9.54 -3.08
N SER A 21 2.82 -8.39 -3.31
CA SER A 21 2.58 -7.36 -2.30
C SER A 21 1.66 -7.84 -1.18
N SER A 22 0.70 -8.73 -1.46
CA SER A 22 -0.15 -9.36 -0.45
C SER A 22 0.67 -10.14 0.57
N PHE A 23 1.62 -10.95 0.13
CA PHE A 23 2.49 -11.73 1.03
C PHE A 23 3.41 -10.83 1.87
N GLY A 24 3.97 -9.78 1.26
CA GLY A 24 4.82 -8.83 1.98
C GLY A 24 4.06 -8.03 3.03
N SER A 25 2.91 -7.46 2.66
CA SER A 25 2.08 -6.69 3.59
C SER A 25 1.46 -7.58 4.67
N PHE A 26 1.08 -8.83 4.35
CA PHE A 26 0.66 -9.81 5.36
C PHE A 26 1.75 -10.08 6.39
N SER A 27 2.98 -10.38 5.94
CA SER A 27 4.12 -10.66 6.83
C SER A 27 4.41 -9.49 7.78
N ALA A 28 4.35 -8.26 7.27
CA ALA A 28 4.53 -7.06 8.07
C ALA A 28 3.36 -6.84 9.04
N THR A 29 2.11 -6.95 8.58
CA THR A 29 0.91 -6.82 9.40
C THR A 29 0.91 -7.82 10.55
N TRP A 30 1.20 -9.09 10.27
CA TRP A 30 1.34 -10.14 11.27
C TRP A 30 2.38 -9.81 12.34
N PHE A 31 3.53 -9.26 11.91
CA PHE A 31 4.57 -8.84 12.83
C PHE A 31 4.09 -7.71 13.76
N TYR A 32 3.46 -6.67 13.22
CA TYR A 32 2.97 -5.54 14.02
C TYR A 32 1.77 -5.90 14.89
N ALA A 33 0.88 -6.78 14.43
CA ALA A 33 -0.23 -7.31 15.21
C ALA A 33 0.25 -8.06 16.46
N ARG A 34 1.27 -8.92 16.30
CA ARG A 34 1.90 -9.62 17.45
C ARG A 34 2.63 -8.70 18.43
N LYS A 35 2.97 -7.49 18.02
CA LYS A 35 3.56 -6.45 18.88
C LYS A 35 2.51 -5.57 19.57
N GLY A 36 1.23 -5.82 19.36
CA GLY A 36 0.15 -5.04 19.95
C GLY A 36 0.02 -3.61 19.41
N LEU A 37 0.57 -3.34 18.21
CA LEU A 37 0.58 -1.99 17.62
C LEU A 37 -0.68 -1.68 16.79
N LEU A 38 -1.60 -2.63 16.64
CA LEU A 38 -2.86 -2.46 15.90
C LEU A 38 -4.03 -2.24 16.86
N GLU A 39 -4.78 -1.18 16.62
CA GLU A 39 -6.01 -0.84 17.34
C GLU A 39 -7.23 -1.33 16.54
N TRP A 40 -7.54 -2.62 16.68
CA TRP A 40 -8.57 -3.28 15.90
C TRP A 40 -9.93 -2.59 15.97
N ALA A 41 -10.34 -2.13 17.16
CA ALA A 41 -11.64 -1.48 17.36
C ALA A 41 -11.82 -0.19 16.52
N ILE A 42 -10.72 0.51 16.26
CA ILE A 42 -10.74 1.81 15.57
C ILE A 42 -10.53 1.65 14.07
N ILE A 43 -9.79 0.63 13.64
CA ILE A 43 -9.33 0.50 12.24
C ILE A 43 -10.37 -0.16 11.32
N TRP A 44 -11.35 -0.89 11.83
CA TRP A 44 -12.32 -1.65 11.01
C TRP A 44 -13.04 -0.83 9.94
N PRO A 45 -13.55 0.40 10.20
CA PRO A 45 -14.16 1.21 9.14
C PRO A 45 -13.19 1.50 8.00
N ALA A 46 -11.92 1.80 8.34
CA ALA A 46 -10.89 2.05 7.32
C ALA A 46 -10.54 0.78 6.53
N VAL A 47 -10.52 -0.39 7.15
CA VAL A 47 -10.32 -1.69 6.47
C VAL A 47 -11.43 -1.93 5.45
N ILE A 48 -12.70 -1.75 5.84
CA ILE A 48 -13.85 -1.94 4.94
C ILE A 48 -13.79 -0.94 3.77
N CYS A 49 -13.61 0.35 4.06
CA CYS A 49 -13.51 1.37 3.01
C CYS A 49 -12.32 1.13 2.07
N THR A 50 -11.16 0.69 2.61
CA THR A 50 -9.98 0.36 1.80
C THR A 50 -10.24 -0.85 0.90
N PHE A 51 -10.91 -1.88 1.39
CA PHE A 51 -11.28 -3.04 0.59
C PHE A 51 -12.18 -2.65 -0.58
N ILE A 52 -13.26 -1.91 -0.30
CA ILE A 52 -14.21 -1.44 -1.31
C ILE A 52 -13.52 -0.51 -2.32
N GLY A 53 -12.77 0.47 -1.84
CA GLY A 53 -12.02 1.38 -2.70
C GLY A 53 -11.06 0.64 -3.63
N ALA A 54 -10.26 -0.28 -3.10
CA ALA A 54 -9.33 -1.08 -3.88
C ALA A 54 -10.04 -1.99 -4.91
N ALA A 55 -11.17 -2.58 -4.54
CA ALA A 55 -11.99 -3.36 -5.47
C ALA A 55 -12.46 -2.50 -6.66
N ILE A 56 -13.02 -1.32 -6.38
CA ILE A 56 -13.49 -0.39 -7.42
C ILE A 56 -12.32 0.08 -8.29
N GLY A 57 -11.16 0.46 -7.68
CA GLY A 57 -9.97 0.88 -8.42
C GLY A 57 -9.43 -0.22 -9.33
N THR A 58 -9.42 -1.47 -8.83
CA THR A 58 -8.96 -2.63 -9.62
C THR A 58 -9.92 -2.96 -10.77
N LEU A 59 -11.21 -2.85 -10.56
CA LEU A 59 -12.18 -3.03 -11.65
C LEU A 59 -12.02 -1.90 -12.68
N ALA A 60 -11.89 -0.67 -12.24
CA ALA A 60 -11.70 0.49 -13.13
C ALA A 60 -10.45 0.34 -14.01
N VAL A 61 -9.29 -0.05 -13.47
CA VAL A 61 -8.07 -0.20 -14.27
C VAL A 61 -8.15 -1.35 -15.27
N GLN A 62 -8.96 -2.37 -15.02
CA GLN A 62 -9.16 -3.49 -15.95
C GLN A 62 -10.06 -3.14 -17.15
N THR A 63 -10.84 -2.06 -17.06
CA THR A 63 -11.68 -1.56 -18.17
C THR A 63 -10.95 -0.60 -19.08
N ILE A 64 -9.76 -0.12 -18.68
CA ILE A 64 -8.97 0.82 -19.47
C ILE A 64 -8.16 0.06 -20.52
N ASP A 65 -8.12 0.64 -21.73
CA ASP A 65 -7.29 0.13 -22.83
C ASP A 65 -5.80 0.06 -22.41
N ALA A 66 -5.14 -1.05 -22.75
CA ALA A 66 -3.74 -1.28 -22.40
C ALA A 66 -2.82 -0.17 -22.92
N ALA A 67 -3.08 0.38 -24.12
CA ALA A 67 -2.28 1.46 -24.71
C ALA A 67 -2.41 2.77 -23.92
N ILE A 68 -3.59 3.06 -23.39
CA ILE A 68 -3.79 4.22 -22.50
C ILE A 68 -3.03 4.01 -21.20
N LEU A 69 -3.14 2.81 -20.62
CA LEU A 69 -2.47 2.47 -19.37
C LEU A 69 -0.95 2.53 -19.50
N GLU A 70 -0.38 2.01 -20.59
CA GLU A 70 1.07 2.10 -20.87
C GLU A 70 1.56 3.54 -20.95
N ARG A 71 0.78 4.44 -21.55
CA ARG A 71 1.11 5.87 -21.61
C ARG A 71 0.95 6.57 -20.26
N LEU A 72 -0.06 6.18 -19.48
CA LEU A 72 -0.38 6.81 -18.18
C LEU A 72 0.63 6.43 -17.09
N LEU A 73 1.12 5.17 -17.09
CA LEU A 73 2.01 4.65 -16.04
C LEU A 73 3.27 5.51 -15.80
N PRO A 74 4.04 5.93 -16.82
CA PRO A 74 5.23 6.76 -16.61
C PRO A 74 4.90 8.11 -15.98
N PHE A 75 3.79 8.76 -16.39
CA PHE A 75 3.37 10.05 -15.83
C PHE A 75 2.95 9.92 -14.36
N LEU A 76 2.23 8.85 -14.02
CA LEU A 76 1.86 8.57 -12.65
C LEU A 76 3.11 8.29 -11.79
N LEU A 77 4.05 7.48 -12.27
CA LEU A 77 5.31 7.22 -11.56
C LEU A 77 6.11 8.51 -11.35
N MET A 78 6.18 9.38 -12.37
CA MET A 78 6.87 10.67 -12.28
C MET A 78 6.17 11.62 -11.30
N ALA A 79 4.84 11.71 -11.33
CA ALA A 79 4.06 12.50 -10.38
C ALA A 79 4.30 12.03 -8.94
N PHE A 80 4.41 10.71 -8.70
CA PHE A 80 4.76 10.16 -7.38
C PHE A 80 6.18 10.48 -6.97
N ALA A 81 7.16 10.34 -7.86
CA ALA A 81 8.54 10.71 -7.57
C ALA A 81 8.63 12.19 -7.17
N CYS A 82 7.98 13.09 -7.89
CA CYS A 82 7.88 14.50 -7.53
C CYS A 82 7.18 14.71 -6.19
N TYR A 83 6.03 14.05 -5.96
CA TYR A 83 5.31 14.15 -4.70
C TYR A 83 6.18 13.74 -3.51
N PHE A 84 6.93 12.62 -3.61
CA PHE A 84 7.82 12.17 -2.52
C PHE A 84 9.01 13.10 -2.31
N TYR A 85 9.54 13.67 -3.37
CA TYR A 85 10.62 14.66 -3.26
C TYR A 85 10.20 15.89 -2.46
N PHE A 86 8.97 16.36 -2.64
CA PHE A 86 8.40 17.52 -1.94
C PHE A 86 7.59 17.17 -0.69
N SER A 87 7.42 15.88 -0.36
CA SER A 87 6.57 15.46 0.74
C SER A 87 7.08 15.96 2.10
N PRO A 88 6.19 16.48 2.96
CA PRO A 88 6.59 17.02 4.25
C PRO A 88 7.17 15.93 5.16
N ARG A 89 8.14 16.32 5.96
CA ARG A 89 8.78 15.44 6.95
C ARG A 89 7.76 15.02 8.00
N VAL A 90 7.55 13.71 8.13
CA VAL A 90 6.62 13.15 9.10
C VAL A 90 7.27 13.10 10.49
N SER A 91 6.54 13.56 11.52
CA SER A 91 7.01 13.59 12.92
C SER A 91 6.78 12.26 13.64
N ASP A 92 7.63 11.94 14.63
CA ASP A 92 7.44 10.77 15.52
C ASP A 92 6.44 11.01 16.64
N ALA A 93 6.14 12.29 16.94
CA ALA A 93 5.26 12.66 18.03
C ALA A 93 3.78 12.39 17.66
N GLU A 94 3.05 11.83 18.60
CA GLU A 94 1.59 11.76 18.49
C GLU A 94 1.01 13.18 18.52
N SER A 95 0.00 13.42 17.70
CA SER A 95 -0.67 14.71 17.60
C SER A 95 -2.19 14.54 17.77
N GLN A 96 -2.90 15.64 17.89
CA GLN A 96 -4.37 15.57 17.96
C GLN A 96 -4.94 15.07 16.64
N ARG A 97 -5.92 14.17 16.76
CA ARG A 97 -6.71 13.69 15.62
C ARG A 97 -7.46 14.86 14.96
N ARG A 98 -7.32 15.01 13.65
CA ARG A 98 -7.97 16.07 12.86
C ARG A 98 -9.26 15.64 12.19
N LEU A 99 -9.42 14.33 11.94
CA LEU A 99 -10.60 13.76 11.28
C LEU A 99 -11.31 12.77 12.22
N THR A 100 -12.62 12.69 12.10
CA THR A 100 -13.39 11.61 12.73
C THR A 100 -12.97 10.27 12.13
N PRO A 101 -13.10 9.13 12.86
CA PRO A 101 -12.76 7.81 12.35
C PRO A 101 -13.45 7.47 11.03
N MET A 102 -14.73 7.87 10.89
CA MET A 102 -15.51 7.58 9.68
C MET A 102 -15.04 8.40 8.49
N LEU A 103 -14.78 9.70 8.70
CA LEU A 103 -14.29 10.56 7.62
C LEU A 103 -12.88 10.14 7.18
N PHE A 104 -12.02 9.73 8.13
CA PHE A 104 -10.72 9.14 7.83
C PHE A 104 -10.87 7.85 7.01
N ALA A 105 -11.78 6.96 7.40
CA ALA A 105 -12.04 5.72 6.69
C ALA A 105 -12.49 5.96 5.24
N LEU A 106 -13.38 6.93 5.01
CA LEU A 106 -13.87 7.26 3.67
C LEU A 106 -12.77 7.90 2.82
N LEU A 107 -12.12 8.97 3.31
CA LEU A 107 -11.16 9.75 2.52
C LEU A 107 -9.82 9.03 2.37
N VAL A 108 -9.25 8.56 3.48
CA VAL A 108 -7.92 7.91 3.45
C VAL A 108 -8.08 6.43 3.15
N GLY A 109 -8.93 5.71 3.86
CA GLY A 109 -9.18 4.29 3.59
C GLY A 109 -9.68 4.07 2.17
N GLY A 110 -10.82 4.66 1.82
CA GLY A 110 -11.46 4.50 0.51
C GLY A 110 -10.67 5.12 -0.63
N GLY A 111 -10.27 6.39 -0.49
CA GLY A 111 -9.56 7.12 -1.54
C GLY A 111 -8.17 6.54 -1.85
N VAL A 112 -7.34 6.32 -0.83
CA VAL A 112 -6.02 5.69 -1.03
C VAL A 112 -6.17 4.22 -1.41
N GLY A 113 -7.20 3.52 -0.89
CA GLY A 113 -7.54 2.18 -1.32
C GLY A 113 -7.87 2.09 -2.80
N PHE A 114 -8.73 2.98 -3.30
CA PHE A 114 -9.04 3.09 -4.73
C PHE A 114 -7.78 3.30 -5.56
N TYR A 115 -6.95 4.28 -5.15
CA TYR A 115 -5.68 4.52 -5.80
C TYR A 115 -4.78 3.29 -5.83
N ASP A 116 -4.69 2.54 -4.72
CA ASP A 116 -3.88 1.32 -4.66
C ASP A 116 -4.43 0.21 -5.57
N GLY A 117 -5.74 0.09 -5.65
CA GLY A 117 -6.39 -0.85 -6.57
C GLY A 117 -6.16 -0.51 -8.04
N PHE A 118 -6.18 0.77 -8.34
CA PHE A 118 -5.99 1.29 -9.69
C PHE A 118 -4.53 1.23 -10.15
N PHE A 119 -3.59 1.64 -9.28
CA PHE A 119 -2.19 1.81 -9.67
C PHE A 119 -1.19 1.20 -8.69
N GLY A 120 -1.22 1.59 -7.42
CA GLY A 120 -0.50 0.99 -6.30
C GLY A 120 0.83 1.58 -5.87
N PRO A 121 1.74 2.07 -6.72
CA PRO A 121 3.02 2.62 -6.26
C PRO A 121 2.84 3.76 -5.26
N GLY A 122 3.62 3.73 -4.17
CA GLY A 122 3.59 4.81 -3.17
C GLY A 122 2.45 4.77 -2.15
N THR A 123 1.48 3.87 -2.27
CA THR A 123 0.31 3.73 -1.39
C THR A 123 0.67 3.70 0.09
N GLY A 124 1.74 2.98 0.45
CA GLY A 124 2.21 2.89 1.82
C GLY A 124 2.54 4.25 2.43
N SER A 125 3.10 5.16 1.64
CA SER A 125 3.41 6.51 2.12
C SER A 125 2.16 7.36 2.26
N PHE A 126 1.18 7.23 1.36
CA PHE A 126 -0.10 7.95 1.49
C PHE A 126 -0.85 7.52 2.74
N PHE A 127 -0.95 6.22 3.00
CA PHE A 127 -1.54 5.73 4.24
C PHE A 127 -0.76 6.24 5.47
N ALA A 128 0.58 6.14 5.46
CA ALA A 128 1.40 6.60 6.58
C ALA A 128 1.20 8.10 6.87
N ILE A 129 1.24 8.95 5.83
CA ILE A 129 0.96 10.38 5.96
C ILE A 129 -0.46 10.60 6.48
N GLY A 130 -1.45 9.90 5.95
CA GLY A 130 -2.83 9.97 6.44
C GLY A 130 -2.93 9.65 7.93
N PHE A 131 -2.31 8.56 8.39
CA PHE A 131 -2.32 8.19 9.80
C PHE A 131 -1.61 9.21 10.69
N VAL A 132 -0.46 9.73 10.27
CA VAL A 132 0.26 10.72 11.08
C VAL A 132 -0.42 12.08 11.04
N ALA A 133 -0.73 12.61 9.86
CA ALA A 133 -1.21 13.97 9.71
C ALA A 133 -2.69 14.15 10.08
N LEU A 134 -3.54 13.13 9.84
CA LEU A 134 -5.00 13.24 9.98
C LEU A 134 -5.55 12.41 11.15
N ALA A 135 -4.98 11.25 11.43
CA ALA A 135 -5.37 10.44 12.58
C ALA A 135 -4.52 10.72 13.83
N GLY A 136 -3.40 11.45 13.71
CA GLY A 136 -2.56 11.87 14.83
C GLY A 136 -1.66 10.78 15.41
N PHE A 137 -1.46 9.66 14.70
CA PHE A 137 -0.65 8.54 15.19
C PHE A 137 0.85 8.84 15.11
N GLY A 138 1.60 8.41 16.13
CA GLY A 138 3.06 8.35 16.04
C GLY A 138 3.51 7.35 14.96
N MET A 139 4.72 7.52 14.42
CA MET A 139 5.21 6.80 13.24
C MET A 139 5.13 5.27 13.36
N ALA A 140 5.44 4.71 14.53
CA ALA A 140 5.39 3.24 14.72
C ALA A 140 3.97 2.69 14.57
N ARG A 141 2.97 3.34 15.19
CA ARG A 141 1.56 2.98 15.08
C ARG A 141 1.03 3.25 13.66
N ALA A 142 1.37 4.41 13.09
CA ALA A 142 1.02 4.74 11.72
C ALA A 142 1.54 3.69 10.74
N THR A 143 2.80 3.24 10.87
CA THR A 143 3.38 2.20 10.05
C THR A 143 2.64 0.87 10.21
N ALA A 144 2.31 0.48 11.42
CA ALA A 144 1.56 -0.75 11.68
C ALA A 144 0.19 -0.76 10.99
N HIS A 145 -0.58 0.31 11.16
CA HIS A 145 -1.90 0.47 10.53
C HIS A 145 -1.81 0.59 9.01
N THR A 146 -0.78 1.28 8.49
CA THR A 146 -0.49 1.33 7.05
C THR A 146 -0.29 -0.07 6.46
N LYS A 147 0.45 -0.96 7.13
CA LYS A 147 0.67 -2.32 6.63
C LYS A 147 -0.61 -3.14 6.59
N LEU A 148 -1.50 -2.94 7.56
CA LEU A 148 -2.81 -3.56 7.55
C LEU A 148 -3.67 -3.07 6.37
N LEU A 149 -3.77 -1.76 6.14
CA LEU A 149 -4.54 -1.24 5.00
C LEU A 149 -3.92 -1.63 3.65
N ASN A 150 -2.58 -1.64 3.54
CA ASN A 150 -1.89 -2.18 2.35
C ASN A 150 -2.18 -3.67 2.13
N PHE A 151 -2.26 -4.46 3.18
CA PHE A 151 -2.65 -5.87 3.06
C PHE A 151 -4.08 -5.99 2.56
N THR A 152 -4.99 -5.20 3.14
CA THR A 152 -6.41 -5.17 2.75
C THR A 152 -6.59 -4.80 1.28
N SER A 153 -5.96 -3.71 0.83
CA SER A 153 -6.06 -3.26 -0.56
C SER A 153 -5.43 -4.24 -1.54
N ASN A 154 -4.29 -4.84 -1.18
CA ASN A 154 -3.62 -5.82 -2.03
C ASN A 154 -4.44 -7.12 -2.17
N ILE A 155 -5.07 -7.61 -1.08
CA ILE A 155 -5.96 -8.79 -1.14
C ILE A 155 -7.21 -8.48 -1.96
N ALA A 156 -7.85 -7.31 -1.77
CA ALA A 156 -8.98 -6.91 -2.58
C ALA A 156 -8.61 -6.86 -4.07
N SER A 157 -7.52 -6.16 -4.39
CA SER A 157 -7.05 -6.06 -5.78
C SER A 157 -6.67 -7.43 -6.37
N LEU A 158 -5.95 -8.26 -5.62
CA LEU A 158 -5.56 -9.60 -6.04
C LEU A 158 -6.78 -10.44 -6.40
N LEU A 159 -7.84 -10.39 -5.58
CA LEU A 159 -9.08 -11.11 -5.83
C LEU A 159 -9.66 -10.75 -7.21
N PHE A 160 -9.81 -9.44 -7.48
CA PHE A 160 -10.42 -8.99 -8.74
C PHE A 160 -9.49 -9.17 -9.95
N PHE A 161 -8.16 -9.03 -9.81
CA PHE A 161 -7.23 -9.38 -10.88
C PHE A 161 -7.19 -10.88 -11.16
N ALA A 162 -7.31 -11.73 -10.13
CA ALA A 162 -7.37 -13.19 -10.29
C ALA A 162 -8.65 -13.62 -11.00
N LEU A 163 -9.81 -13.06 -10.62
CA LEU A 163 -11.08 -13.29 -11.30
C LEU A 163 -11.03 -12.84 -12.77
N GLY A 164 -10.31 -11.76 -13.06
CA GLY A 164 -10.07 -11.28 -14.43
C GLY A 164 -8.99 -12.05 -15.21
N GLY A 165 -8.39 -13.10 -14.63
CA GLY A 165 -7.30 -13.86 -15.27
C GLY A 165 -6.01 -13.07 -15.47
N LYS A 166 -5.80 -11.98 -14.70
CA LYS A 166 -4.69 -11.03 -14.85
C LYS A 166 -3.56 -11.28 -13.84
N VAL A 167 -3.25 -12.53 -13.52
CA VAL A 167 -2.19 -12.92 -12.57
C VAL A 167 -1.32 -14.03 -13.16
N VAL A 168 -0.01 -13.82 -13.20
CA VAL A 168 0.99 -14.84 -13.52
C VAL A 168 1.44 -15.49 -12.22
N TRP A 169 0.77 -16.58 -11.84
CA TRP A 169 0.92 -17.23 -10.54
C TRP A 169 2.34 -17.68 -10.23
N SER A 170 3.03 -18.32 -11.19
CA SER A 170 4.39 -18.83 -11.02
C SER A 170 5.38 -17.72 -10.65
N VAL A 171 5.36 -16.64 -11.42
CA VAL A 171 6.21 -15.47 -11.18
C VAL A 171 5.82 -14.80 -9.86
N GLY A 172 4.52 -14.61 -9.64
CA GLY A 172 4.00 -13.97 -8.44
C GLY A 172 4.38 -14.71 -7.16
N PHE A 173 4.31 -16.04 -7.11
CA PHE A 173 4.72 -16.82 -5.93
C PHE A 173 6.24 -16.79 -5.69
N CYS A 174 7.07 -16.87 -6.72
CA CYS A 174 8.52 -16.70 -6.56
C CYS A 174 8.86 -15.34 -5.93
N MET A 175 8.24 -14.27 -6.42
CA MET A 175 8.42 -12.92 -5.88
C MET A 175 7.84 -12.79 -4.47
N ALA A 176 6.72 -13.45 -4.18
CA ALA A 176 6.04 -13.42 -2.88
C ALA A 176 6.90 -14.01 -1.76
N LEU A 177 7.65 -15.08 -2.02
CA LEU A 177 8.58 -15.66 -1.04
C LEU A 177 9.65 -14.64 -0.61
N GLY A 178 10.31 -14.00 -1.57
CA GLY A 178 11.29 -12.96 -1.27
C GLY A 178 10.68 -11.77 -0.53
N GLN A 179 9.50 -11.33 -0.95
CA GLN A 179 8.81 -10.22 -0.33
C GLN A 179 8.34 -10.53 1.11
N PHE A 180 7.88 -11.75 1.36
CA PHE A 180 7.46 -12.19 2.70
C PHE A 180 8.64 -12.15 3.68
N ILE A 181 9.78 -12.69 3.29
CA ILE A 181 11.00 -12.71 4.09
C ILE A 181 11.53 -11.28 4.29
N GLY A 182 11.67 -10.52 3.21
CA GLY A 182 12.15 -9.13 3.24
C GLY A 182 11.29 -8.22 4.09
N ALA A 183 9.96 -8.32 4.01
CA ALA A 183 9.02 -7.55 4.82
C ALA A 183 9.17 -7.85 6.32
N ARG A 184 9.45 -9.11 6.67
CA ARG A 184 9.69 -9.51 8.07
C ARG A 184 10.95 -8.87 8.65
N PHE A 185 12.05 -8.91 7.88
CA PHE A 185 13.30 -8.27 8.29
C PHE A 185 13.18 -6.76 8.34
N GLY A 186 12.57 -6.15 7.31
CA GLY A 186 12.32 -4.72 7.27
C GLY A 186 11.49 -4.22 8.45
N SER A 187 10.40 -4.91 8.80
CA SER A 187 9.56 -4.55 9.94
C SER A 187 10.30 -4.60 11.28
N LYS A 188 11.19 -5.61 11.48
CA LYS A 188 12.04 -5.69 12.66
C LYS A 188 13.03 -4.51 12.72
N LEU A 189 13.59 -4.13 11.58
CA LEU A 189 14.56 -3.05 11.49
C LEU A 189 13.92 -1.69 11.77
N VAL A 190 12.73 -1.47 11.26
CA VAL A 190 11.92 -0.25 11.50
C VAL A 190 11.66 -0.07 13.01
N LEU A 191 11.25 -1.11 13.73
CA LEU A 191 11.02 -1.01 15.18
C LEU A 191 12.31 -0.80 15.99
N LYS A 192 13.46 -1.37 15.53
CA LYS A 192 14.73 -1.21 16.24
C LYS A 192 15.39 0.16 16.04
N LYS A 193 15.33 0.70 14.83
CA LYS A 193 16.07 1.92 14.44
C LYS A 193 15.17 3.16 14.30
N GLY A 194 13.85 2.99 14.35
CA GLY A 194 12.88 4.10 14.29
C GLY A 194 12.99 4.92 12.99
N VAL A 195 12.56 6.16 13.08
CA VAL A 195 12.55 7.14 11.95
C VAL A 195 13.92 7.42 11.35
N LYS A 196 15.01 7.24 12.09
CA LYS A 196 16.37 7.46 11.57
C LYS A 196 16.70 6.58 10.36
N LEU A 197 16.07 5.40 10.24
CA LEU A 197 16.27 4.51 9.11
C LEU A 197 15.25 4.74 7.99
N ILE A 198 14.03 5.17 8.35
CA ILE A 198 12.94 5.32 7.38
C ILE A 198 13.18 6.55 6.49
N LYS A 199 13.72 7.64 7.08
CA LYS A 199 13.99 8.88 6.36
C LYS A 199 14.83 8.71 5.09
N PRO A 200 16.02 8.09 5.11
CA PRO A 200 16.81 7.92 3.89
C PRO A 200 16.17 6.95 2.88
N LEU A 201 15.43 5.92 3.35
CA LEU A 201 14.79 4.93 2.47
C LEU A 201 13.54 5.44 1.75
N LEU A 202 12.95 6.56 2.20
CA LEU A 202 11.84 7.22 1.53
C LEU A 202 12.30 8.25 0.48
N VAL A 203 13.59 8.64 0.53
CA VAL A 203 14.18 9.69 -0.33
C VAL A 203 15.05 9.10 -1.44
N THR A 204 15.48 7.84 -1.32
CA THR A 204 16.18 7.07 -2.37
C THR A 204 15.23 6.17 -3.13
#